data_cc5349c286e8ef73b1b9dbecf5099467
#
_entry.id   cc5349c286e8ef73b1b9dbecf5099467
#
_cell.length_a   1.000
_cell.length_b   1.000
_cell.length_c   1.000
_cell.angle_alpha   90.00
_cell.angle_beta   90.00
_cell.angle_gamma   90.00
#
_symmetry.space_group_name_H-M   'P 1'
#
loop_
_entity.id
_entity.type
_entity.pdbx_description
1 polymer ?
#
loop_
_entity_poly.entity_id
_entity_poly.type
_entity_poly.pdbx_seq_one_letter_code
_entity_poly.pdbx_strand_id
1 'polypeptide(L)'
;TTAAFLDNMKDMGYKFAFRGGLSFSLGDIRIPEQKTQLIADAREQVEGISANYNMGLITNNERYNQVIDIWTSANAQLTELAMKNIREDQQGFNSVYMMLDSGARGSKEQIRQLTGMRGLMAKPKKSTAGGGEIIENPILSNFKEGLSILEYFISTHGARKGLADTALKTADAGYLTRRLHDVSQDVIVNIEDCGTLRGVEVSALKKNEEIVETLGERILGRVALQDVINPLTTEVLVKAGHQITEATVKIIEASPIERVEVRSPLTCEATKGICAKCYGRNLATGKMTQRGEAVGVIAAQSIGEPGTQLTLRTFHVGGVAGGLSEESSIVTRFNGRLEIEDLKTVKGEDSEGNTVDIVVSRSTELKLVDEKTGIVLNTHNLPYGSSIFVKDGDKVEKGTVICKWDPYNGVIISEFTGKIAYEDLEQGQSFMVEIDEQTGFQEKVISEGRN
;
A
#
# COMPACT_ATOMS: atom_id res chain seq x y z
N THR A 1 -30.86 19.74 -16.12
CA THR A 1 -30.22 20.87 -15.36
C THR A 1 -28.79 20.53 -14.94
N THR A 2 -28.52 19.37 -14.31
CA THR A 2 -27.17 18.96 -13.88
C THR A 2 -26.23 18.75 -15.08
N ALA A 3 -26.69 18.11 -16.15
CA ALA A 3 -25.90 17.92 -17.37
C ALA A 3 -25.50 19.27 -17.99
N ALA A 4 -26.45 20.21 -18.12
CA ALA A 4 -26.15 21.54 -18.64
C ALA A 4 -25.17 22.33 -17.75
N PHE A 5 -25.23 22.15 -16.42
CA PHE A 5 -24.27 22.75 -15.49
C PHE A 5 -22.84 22.20 -15.71
N LEU A 6 -22.72 20.88 -15.83
CA LEU A 6 -21.44 20.22 -16.08
C LEU A 6 -20.85 20.61 -17.45
N ASP A 7 -21.69 20.71 -18.50
CA ASP A 7 -21.27 21.16 -19.82
C ASP A 7 -20.75 22.61 -19.78
N ASN A 8 -21.46 23.49 -19.07
CA ASN A 8 -21.03 24.87 -18.90
C ASN A 8 -19.71 24.98 -18.12
N MET A 9 -19.53 24.16 -17.07
CA MET A 9 -18.27 24.06 -16.32
C MET A 9 -17.11 23.61 -17.22
N LYS A 10 -17.33 22.57 -18.01
CA LYS A 10 -16.34 22.07 -18.98
C LYS A 10 -15.94 23.14 -19.99
N ASP A 11 -16.92 23.79 -20.61
CA ASP A 11 -16.68 24.81 -21.62
C ASP A 11 -15.97 26.06 -21.04
N MET A 12 -16.34 26.45 -19.80
CA MET A 12 -15.66 27.50 -19.07
C MET A 12 -14.19 27.10 -18.77
N GLY A 13 -13.95 25.88 -18.32
CA GLY A 13 -12.60 25.35 -18.08
C GLY A 13 -11.70 25.43 -19.33
N TYR A 14 -12.20 24.95 -20.48
CA TYR A 14 -11.46 25.02 -21.73
C TYR A 14 -11.22 26.48 -22.19
N LYS A 15 -12.20 27.34 -22.05
CA LYS A 15 -12.08 28.75 -22.42
C LYS A 15 -11.03 29.48 -21.59
N PHE A 16 -10.97 29.24 -20.28
CA PHE A 16 -9.99 29.86 -19.42
C PHE A 16 -8.59 29.24 -19.59
N ALA A 17 -8.48 27.94 -19.80
CA ALA A 17 -7.21 27.28 -20.12
C ALA A 17 -6.61 27.85 -21.41
N PHE A 18 -7.43 28.04 -22.45
CA PHE A 18 -7.01 28.69 -23.68
C PHE A 18 -6.57 30.14 -23.48
N ARG A 19 -7.35 30.92 -22.73
CA ARG A 19 -7.00 32.33 -22.43
C ARG A 19 -5.74 32.46 -21.58
N GLY A 20 -5.53 31.54 -20.64
CA GLY A 20 -4.34 31.48 -19.79
C GLY A 20 -3.10 30.97 -20.52
N GLY A 21 -3.25 30.46 -21.76
CA GLY A 21 -2.15 29.89 -22.52
C GLY A 21 -1.53 28.65 -21.84
N LEU A 22 -2.34 27.88 -21.11
CA LEU A 22 -1.86 26.68 -20.43
C LEU A 22 -1.40 25.64 -21.45
N SER A 23 -0.11 25.40 -21.47
CA SER A 23 0.54 24.38 -22.30
C SER A 23 1.61 23.68 -21.48
N PHE A 24 2.08 22.55 -21.96
CA PHE A 24 3.19 21.83 -21.34
C PHE A 24 4.17 21.35 -22.41
N SER A 25 5.42 21.25 -22.02
CA SER A 25 6.50 20.79 -22.89
C SER A 25 7.45 19.88 -22.11
N LEU A 26 8.39 19.25 -22.80
CA LEU A 26 9.48 18.52 -22.14
C LEU A 26 10.37 19.44 -21.29
N GLY A 27 10.33 20.75 -21.51
CA GLY A 27 11.03 21.74 -20.69
C GLY A 27 10.48 21.86 -19.28
N ASP A 28 9.18 21.68 -19.11
CA ASP A 28 8.50 21.77 -17.80
C ASP A 28 8.78 20.56 -16.90
N ILE A 29 9.35 19.50 -17.48
CA ILE A 29 9.79 18.32 -16.77
C ILE A 29 11.26 18.52 -16.38
N ARG A 30 11.52 18.88 -15.12
CA ARG A 30 12.88 19.13 -14.64
C ARG A 30 13.47 17.90 -13.95
N ILE A 31 14.71 17.59 -14.29
CA ILE A 31 15.48 16.50 -13.67
C ILE A 31 16.13 17.05 -12.42
N PRO A 32 16.02 16.39 -11.25
CA PRO A 32 16.69 16.82 -10.02
C PRO A 32 18.22 16.82 -10.19
N GLU A 33 18.90 17.89 -9.77
CA GLU A 33 20.38 17.99 -9.83
C GLU A 33 21.05 16.95 -8.94
N GLN A 34 20.41 16.59 -7.83
CA GLN A 34 20.88 15.59 -6.87
C GLN A 34 20.86 14.15 -7.41
N LYS A 35 20.24 13.90 -8.57
CA LYS A 35 20.15 12.57 -9.19
C LYS A 35 21.51 11.89 -9.32
N THR A 36 22.51 12.62 -9.81
CA THR A 36 23.86 12.08 -10.06
C THR A 36 24.52 11.62 -8.78
N GLN A 37 24.38 12.38 -7.69
CA GLN A 37 24.96 12.05 -6.39
C GLN A 37 24.25 10.86 -5.78
N LEU A 38 22.91 10.84 -5.73
CA LEU A 38 22.15 9.70 -5.21
C LEU A 38 22.46 8.37 -5.92
N ILE A 39 22.65 8.44 -7.23
CA ILE A 39 23.03 7.25 -8.01
C ILE A 39 24.47 6.81 -7.67
N ALA A 40 25.40 7.75 -7.46
CA ALA A 40 26.77 7.44 -7.07
C ALA A 40 26.84 6.78 -5.70
N ASP A 41 26.12 7.33 -4.71
CA ASP A 41 26.04 6.80 -3.35
C ASP A 41 25.41 5.39 -3.35
N ALA A 42 24.36 5.17 -4.12
CA ALA A 42 23.74 3.86 -4.26
C ALA A 42 24.69 2.83 -4.91
N ARG A 43 25.49 3.24 -5.90
CA ARG A 43 26.51 2.37 -6.52
C ARG A 43 27.59 1.98 -5.53
N GLU A 44 28.07 2.90 -4.73
CA GLU A 44 29.08 2.64 -3.70
C GLU A 44 28.59 1.60 -2.69
N GLN A 45 27.34 1.71 -2.25
CA GLN A 45 26.70 0.73 -1.37
C GLN A 45 26.59 -0.65 -2.05
N VAL A 46 26.18 -0.72 -3.31
CA VAL A 46 26.10 -1.98 -4.07
C VAL A 46 27.48 -2.61 -4.27
N GLU A 47 28.52 -1.83 -4.50
CA GLU A 47 29.91 -2.32 -4.58
C GLU A 47 30.37 -2.89 -3.24
N GLY A 48 30.02 -2.26 -2.11
CA GLY A 48 30.26 -2.77 -0.77
C GLY A 48 29.62 -4.14 -0.53
N ILE A 49 28.34 -4.27 -0.89
CA ILE A 49 27.63 -5.57 -0.79
C ILE A 49 28.28 -6.63 -1.68
N SER A 50 28.67 -6.27 -2.90
CA SER A 50 29.34 -7.19 -3.82
C SER A 50 30.70 -7.63 -3.28
N ALA A 51 31.44 -6.74 -2.59
CA ALA A 51 32.68 -7.09 -1.91
C ALA A 51 32.46 -8.08 -0.76
N ASN A 52 31.41 -7.87 0.07
CA ASN A 52 31.04 -8.79 1.15
C ASN A 52 30.66 -10.17 0.61
N TYR A 53 29.94 -10.23 -0.50
CA TYR A 53 29.64 -11.49 -1.19
C TYR A 53 30.90 -12.20 -1.69
N ASN A 54 31.80 -11.49 -2.34
CA ASN A 54 33.05 -12.06 -2.82
C ASN A 54 33.97 -12.56 -1.67
N MET A 55 33.85 -11.99 -0.48
CA MET A 55 34.51 -12.46 0.74
C MET A 55 33.83 -13.66 1.40
N GLY A 56 32.65 -14.06 0.91
CA GLY A 56 31.87 -15.17 1.47
C GLY A 56 31.13 -14.82 2.77
N LEU A 57 30.93 -13.55 3.07
CA LEU A 57 30.24 -13.10 4.28
C LEU A 57 28.72 -13.19 4.17
N ILE A 58 28.19 -13.07 2.96
CA ILE A 58 26.76 -13.11 2.64
C ILE A 58 26.47 -14.09 1.50
N THR A 59 25.26 -14.63 1.47
CA THR A 59 24.79 -15.53 0.41
C THR A 59 24.42 -14.76 -0.85
N ASN A 60 24.33 -15.44 -2.00
CA ASN A 60 23.90 -14.81 -3.25
C ASN A 60 22.46 -14.29 -3.17
N ASN A 61 21.58 -14.99 -2.47
CA ASN A 61 20.19 -14.56 -2.28
C ASN A 61 20.09 -13.29 -1.43
N GLU A 62 20.91 -13.23 -0.37
CA GLU A 62 21.00 -12.05 0.50
C GLU A 62 21.58 -10.84 -0.26
N ARG A 63 22.68 -11.04 -1.00
CA ARG A 63 23.25 -10.01 -1.89
C ARG A 63 22.18 -9.47 -2.85
N TYR A 64 21.43 -10.37 -3.51
CA TYR A 64 20.37 -10.01 -4.44
C TYR A 64 19.29 -9.14 -3.79
N ASN A 65 18.80 -9.53 -2.60
CA ASN A 65 17.78 -8.80 -1.88
C ASN A 65 18.28 -7.42 -1.44
N GLN A 66 19.49 -7.34 -0.88
CA GLN A 66 20.09 -6.07 -0.45
C GLN A 66 20.32 -5.10 -1.61
N VAL A 67 20.76 -5.59 -2.77
CA VAL A 67 20.92 -4.75 -3.99
C VAL A 67 19.58 -4.19 -4.47
N ILE A 68 18.52 -5.00 -4.47
CA ILE A 68 17.19 -4.55 -4.85
C ILE A 68 16.68 -3.49 -3.89
N ASP A 69 16.90 -3.67 -2.59
CA ASP A 69 16.45 -2.75 -1.56
C ASP A 69 17.12 -1.37 -1.70
N ILE A 70 18.45 -1.35 -1.90
CA ILE A 70 19.20 -0.11 -2.16
C ILE A 70 18.61 0.63 -3.36
N TRP A 71 18.41 -0.05 -4.48
CA TRP A 71 17.88 0.60 -5.68
C TRP A 71 16.41 1.04 -5.52
N THR A 72 15.61 0.31 -4.76
CA THR A 72 14.24 0.69 -4.44
C THR A 72 14.20 1.94 -3.57
N SER A 73 15.04 2.00 -2.54
CA SER A 73 15.18 3.16 -1.65
C SER A 73 15.68 4.41 -2.41
N ALA A 74 16.75 4.26 -3.22
CA ALA A 74 17.27 5.34 -4.04
C ALA A 74 16.22 5.88 -5.02
N ASN A 75 15.43 4.98 -5.62
CA ASN A 75 14.34 5.35 -6.53
C ASN A 75 13.21 6.08 -5.82
N ALA A 76 12.86 5.67 -4.59
CA ALA A 76 11.85 6.35 -3.78
C ALA A 76 12.29 7.78 -3.41
N GLN A 77 13.53 7.94 -2.92
CA GLN A 77 14.11 9.25 -2.60
C GLN A 77 14.16 10.17 -3.81
N LEU A 78 14.60 9.65 -4.96
CA LEU A 78 14.65 10.43 -6.20
C LEU A 78 13.26 10.84 -6.67
N THR A 79 12.25 9.99 -6.46
CA THR A 79 10.85 10.30 -6.79
C THR A 79 10.33 11.44 -5.92
N GLU A 80 10.62 11.41 -4.63
CA GLU A 80 10.21 12.47 -3.71
C GLU A 80 10.85 13.81 -4.05
N LEU A 81 12.16 13.80 -4.32
CA LEU A 81 12.88 15.01 -4.78
C LEU A 81 12.32 15.55 -6.10
N ALA A 82 12.03 14.67 -7.06
CA ALA A 82 11.44 15.06 -8.33
C ALA A 82 10.06 15.70 -8.13
N MET A 83 9.23 15.13 -7.28
CA MET A 83 7.91 15.67 -6.95
C MET A 83 8.01 17.02 -6.25
N LYS A 84 8.96 17.18 -5.32
CA LYS A 84 9.21 18.44 -4.64
C LYS A 84 9.66 19.53 -5.64
N ASN A 85 10.60 19.21 -6.51
CA ASN A 85 11.11 20.16 -7.51
C ASN A 85 10.02 20.63 -8.48
N ILE A 86 9.16 19.72 -8.97
CA ILE A 86 8.05 20.10 -9.87
C ILE A 86 7.00 20.94 -9.13
N ARG A 87 6.76 20.65 -7.84
CA ARG A 87 5.83 21.41 -7.01
C ARG A 87 6.30 22.83 -6.76
N GLU A 88 7.61 23.03 -6.53
CA GLU A 88 8.21 24.34 -6.25
C GLU A 88 8.53 25.13 -7.53
N ASP A 89 8.55 24.46 -8.68
CA ASP A 89 8.84 25.10 -9.97
C ASP A 89 7.77 26.12 -10.35
N GLN A 90 8.22 27.26 -10.94
CA GLN A 90 7.36 28.38 -11.36
C GLN A 90 6.40 28.86 -10.25
N GLN A 91 6.82 28.83 -8.99
CA GLN A 91 5.99 29.21 -7.83
C GLN A 91 4.69 28.39 -7.70
N GLY A 92 4.74 27.12 -8.10
CA GLY A 92 3.59 26.21 -8.08
C GLY A 92 2.73 26.22 -9.34
N PHE A 93 3.09 26.98 -10.37
CA PHE A 93 2.36 27.06 -11.65
C PHE A 93 2.93 26.14 -12.74
N ASN A 94 3.67 25.09 -12.37
CA ASN A 94 4.09 24.10 -13.35
C ASN A 94 2.88 23.32 -13.89
N SER A 95 2.68 23.37 -15.21
CA SER A 95 1.49 22.75 -15.86
C SER A 95 1.40 21.25 -15.63
N VAL A 96 2.52 20.55 -15.56
CA VAL A 96 2.58 19.10 -15.30
C VAL A 96 2.15 18.80 -13.86
N TYR A 97 2.63 19.62 -12.90
CA TYR A 97 2.21 19.50 -11.50
C TYR A 97 0.71 19.75 -11.33
N MET A 98 0.17 20.80 -11.96
CA MET A 98 -1.26 21.10 -11.90
C MET A 98 -2.13 19.96 -12.43
N MET A 99 -1.73 19.31 -13.53
CA MET A 99 -2.44 18.14 -14.06
C MET A 99 -2.42 16.96 -13.09
N LEU A 100 -1.28 16.72 -12.45
CA LEU A 100 -1.10 15.63 -11.50
C LEU A 100 -1.89 15.89 -10.20
N ASP A 101 -1.76 17.08 -9.63
CA ASP A 101 -2.37 17.47 -8.34
C ASP A 101 -3.90 17.52 -8.43
N SER A 102 -4.44 18.01 -9.55
CA SER A 102 -5.88 18.01 -9.82
C SER A 102 -6.45 16.61 -10.08
N GLY A 103 -5.61 15.59 -10.27
CA GLY A 103 -6.06 14.24 -10.64
C GLY A 103 -6.61 14.12 -12.06
N ALA A 104 -6.52 15.18 -12.89
CA ALA A 104 -7.04 15.18 -14.26
C ALA A 104 -6.32 14.17 -15.15
N ARG A 105 -5.00 14.13 -15.08
CA ARG A 105 -4.18 13.18 -15.84
C ARG A 105 -2.80 13.00 -15.21
N GLY A 106 -2.26 11.80 -15.37
CA GLY A 106 -0.92 11.47 -14.89
C GLY A 106 -0.91 10.78 -13.52
N SER A 107 0.21 10.14 -13.22
CA SER A 107 0.48 9.53 -11.92
C SER A 107 1.91 9.85 -11.48
N LYS A 108 2.19 9.73 -10.18
CA LYS A 108 3.55 9.89 -9.63
C LYS A 108 4.56 8.97 -10.32
N GLU A 109 4.13 7.74 -10.64
CA GLU A 109 4.94 6.76 -11.34
C GLU A 109 5.35 7.21 -12.75
N GLN A 110 4.44 7.84 -13.49
CA GLN A 110 4.73 8.37 -14.82
C GLN A 110 5.73 9.53 -14.74
N ILE A 111 5.56 10.43 -13.78
CA ILE A 111 6.51 11.53 -13.54
C ILE A 111 7.88 10.98 -13.16
N ARG A 112 7.95 9.97 -12.28
CA ARG A 112 9.20 9.30 -11.92
C ARG A 112 9.96 8.81 -13.14
N GLN A 113 9.28 8.14 -14.07
CA GLN A 113 9.92 7.62 -15.29
C GLN A 113 10.36 8.73 -16.25
N LEU A 114 9.76 9.92 -16.17
CA LEU A 114 10.12 11.06 -16.99
C LEU A 114 11.28 11.88 -16.43
N THR A 115 11.37 12.03 -15.09
CA THR A 115 12.31 12.95 -14.41
C THR A 115 13.37 12.26 -13.57
N GLY A 116 13.02 11.14 -12.95
CA GLY A 116 13.88 10.40 -12.05
C GLY A 116 14.69 9.32 -12.75
N MET A 117 14.41 8.09 -12.42
CA MET A 117 14.91 6.90 -13.12
C MET A 117 13.77 5.93 -13.37
N ARG A 118 13.90 5.10 -14.39
CA ARG A 118 12.90 4.08 -14.67
C ARG A 118 12.87 2.99 -13.60
N GLY A 119 14.04 2.63 -13.06
CA GLY A 119 14.19 1.73 -11.93
C GLY A 119 14.30 0.26 -12.31
N LEU A 120 13.96 -0.61 -11.36
CA LEU A 120 14.06 -2.06 -11.49
C LEU A 120 13.01 -2.62 -12.44
N MET A 121 13.41 -3.61 -13.25
CA MET A 121 12.56 -4.24 -14.24
C MET A 121 12.33 -5.71 -13.91
N ALA A 122 11.12 -6.21 -14.19
CA ALA A 122 10.78 -7.61 -14.01
C ALA A 122 11.42 -8.50 -15.09
N LYS A 123 11.88 -9.70 -14.72
CA LYS A 123 12.36 -10.72 -15.66
C LYS A 123 11.21 -11.21 -16.58
N PRO A 124 11.51 -11.57 -17.85
CA PRO A 124 10.48 -11.98 -18.79
C PRO A 124 9.85 -13.34 -18.47
N LYS A 125 10.56 -14.23 -17.78
CA LYS A 125 10.07 -15.58 -17.38
C LYS A 125 10.03 -15.69 -15.87
N LYS A 126 9.00 -16.40 -15.35
CA LYS A 126 9.02 -16.88 -13.98
C LYS A 126 10.10 -17.95 -13.87
N SER A 127 11.07 -17.75 -13.00
CA SER A 127 12.06 -18.76 -12.66
C SER A 127 11.38 -19.87 -11.85
N THR A 128 11.47 -21.12 -12.32
CA THR A 128 10.97 -22.29 -11.59
C THR A 128 11.89 -22.66 -10.42
N ALA A 129 13.11 -22.13 -10.39
CA ALA A 129 14.14 -22.41 -9.41
C ALA A 129 14.41 -21.15 -8.56
N GLY A 130 13.50 -20.76 -7.67
CA GLY A 130 13.78 -19.81 -6.57
C GLY A 130 14.52 -18.49 -6.90
N GLY A 131 14.93 -18.27 -8.14
CA GLY A 131 15.65 -17.08 -8.57
C GLY A 131 14.72 -15.90 -8.75
N GLY A 132 15.04 -14.76 -8.18
CA GLY A 132 14.25 -13.56 -8.12
C GLY A 132 13.61 -13.14 -9.44
N GLU A 133 12.41 -12.59 -9.34
CA GLU A 133 11.60 -12.13 -10.49
C GLU A 133 12.10 -10.80 -11.09
N ILE A 134 13.10 -10.15 -10.51
CA ILE A 134 13.58 -8.80 -10.85
C ILE A 134 15.01 -8.87 -11.43
N ILE A 135 15.30 -7.96 -12.35
CA ILE A 135 16.64 -7.76 -12.90
C ILE A 135 17.40 -6.86 -11.93
N GLU A 136 18.55 -7.32 -11.42
CA GLU A 136 19.35 -6.61 -10.41
C GLU A 136 19.83 -5.23 -10.90
N ASN A 137 20.20 -5.12 -12.18
CA ASN A 137 20.63 -3.86 -12.76
C ASN A 137 19.43 -2.97 -13.11
N PRO A 138 19.22 -1.85 -12.41
CA PRO A 138 18.12 -0.95 -12.69
C PRO A 138 18.39 -0.14 -13.97
N ILE A 139 17.33 0.39 -14.57
CA ILE A 139 17.43 1.40 -15.59
C ILE A 139 17.57 2.77 -14.92
N LEU A 140 18.77 3.33 -14.97
CA LEU A 140 19.13 4.58 -14.33
C LEU A 140 18.67 5.81 -15.11
N SER A 141 18.53 5.66 -16.42
CA SER A 141 18.08 6.71 -17.32
C SER A 141 16.58 6.96 -17.18
N ASN A 142 16.15 8.18 -17.47
CA ASN A 142 14.75 8.56 -17.63
C ASN A 142 14.40 8.76 -19.10
N PHE A 143 13.12 8.93 -19.41
CA PHE A 143 12.68 9.15 -20.79
C PHE A 143 13.11 10.49 -21.36
N LYS A 144 13.35 11.52 -20.54
CA LYS A 144 13.82 12.83 -20.99
C LYS A 144 15.26 12.80 -21.44
N GLU A 145 16.13 12.07 -20.72
CA GLU A 145 17.53 11.87 -21.08
C GLU A 145 17.71 10.91 -22.26
N GLY A 146 16.75 9.99 -22.42
CA GLY A 146 16.83 8.88 -23.35
C GLY A 146 17.52 7.65 -22.72
N LEU A 147 17.12 6.48 -23.19
CA LEU A 147 17.65 5.20 -22.73
C LEU A 147 18.85 4.77 -23.55
N SER A 148 19.84 4.12 -22.94
CA SER A 148 20.89 3.42 -23.66
C SER A 148 20.32 2.22 -24.41
N ILE A 149 21.08 1.65 -25.36
CA ILE A 149 20.63 0.50 -26.17
C ILE A 149 20.29 -0.70 -25.26
N LEU A 150 21.12 -0.98 -24.26
CA LEU A 150 20.88 -2.08 -23.31
C LEU A 150 19.68 -1.84 -22.43
N GLU A 151 19.54 -0.64 -21.88
CA GLU A 151 18.39 -0.24 -21.07
C GLU A 151 17.08 -0.30 -21.86
N TYR A 152 17.11 0.15 -23.12
CA TYR A 152 15.98 0.02 -24.02
C TYR A 152 15.61 -1.44 -24.26
N PHE A 153 16.58 -2.31 -24.52
CA PHE A 153 16.35 -3.74 -24.72
C PHE A 153 15.72 -4.40 -23.50
N ILE A 154 16.25 -4.15 -22.30
CA ILE A 154 15.68 -4.64 -21.04
C ILE A 154 14.24 -4.13 -20.88
N SER A 155 14.02 -2.87 -21.17
CA SER A 155 12.70 -2.21 -21.11
C SER A 155 11.67 -2.87 -22.02
N THR A 156 12.07 -3.34 -23.22
CA THR A 156 11.15 -3.99 -24.17
C THR A 156 10.58 -5.31 -23.68
N HIS A 157 11.32 -6.05 -22.84
CA HIS A 157 10.81 -7.27 -22.20
C HIS A 157 9.63 -6.99 -21.29
N GLY A 158 9.76 -5.97 -20.43
CA GLY A 158 8.67 -5.54 -19.54
C GLY A 158 7.47 -5.02 -20.34
N ALA A 159 7.70 -4.23 -21.37
CA ALA A 159 6.63 -3.70 -22.23
C ALA A 159 5.87 -4.84 -22.94
N ARG A 160 6.58 -5.81 -23.53
CA ARG A 160 5.96 -6.98 -24.18
C ARG A 160 5.16 -7.82 -23.20
N LYS A 161 5.71 -8.09 -22.00
CA LYS A 161 5.00 -8.81 -20.95
C LYS A 161 3.73 -8.05 -20.54
N GLY A 162 3.82 -6.74 -20.33
CA GLY A 162 2.66 -5.90 -19.99
C GLY A 162 1.57 -5.91 -21.05
N LEU A 163 1.94 -5.88 -22.35
CA LEU A 163 0.99 -5.99 -23.47
C LEU A 163 0.28 -7.35 -23.49
N ALA A 164 1.04 -8.44 -23.31
CA ALA A 164 0.49 -9.79 -23.29
C ALA A 164 -0.43 -9.99 -22.06
N ASP A 165 0.00 -9.54 -20.87
CA ASP A 165 -0.78 -9.62 -19.65
C ASP A 165 -2.08 -8.81 -19.77
N THR A 166 -2.05 -7.63 -20.37
CA THR A 166 -3.24 -6.81 -20.61
C THR A 166 -4.24 -7.56 -21.50
N ALA A 167 -3.77 -8.13 -22.60
CA ALA A 167 -4.63 -8.85 -23.54
C ALA A 167 -5.30 -10.09 -22.90
N LEU A 168 -4.55 -10.87 -22.10
CA LEU A 168 -5.06 -12.05 -21.41
C LEU A 168 -6.00 -11.68 -20.25
N LYS A 169 -5.61 -10.74 -19.40
CA LYS A 169 -6.40 -10.33 -18.24
C LYS A 169 -7.72 -9.63 -18.63
N THR A 170 -7.81 -9.03 -19.81
CA THR A 170 -9.05 -8.43 -20.30
C THR A 170 -10.14 -9.49 -20.46
N ALA A 171 -9.77 -10.67 -21.00
CA ALA A 171 -10.70 -11.80 -21.12
C ALA A 171 -11.14 -12.31 -19.75
N ASP A 172 -10.21 -12.44 -18.79
CA ASP A 172 -10.51 -12.88 -17.42
C ASP A 172 -11.45 -11.90 -16.70
N ALA A 173 -11.21 -10.59 -16.84
CA ALA A 173 -12.08 -9.55 -16.28
C ALA A 173 -13.49 -9.60 -16.89
N GLY A 174 -13.60 -9.81 -18.21
CA GLY A 174 -14.88 -9.98 -18.89
C GLY A 174 -15.63 -11.24 -18.41
N TYR A 175 -14.92 -12.34 -18.26
CA TYR A 175 -15.50 -13.59 -17.75
C TYR A 175 -15.93 -13.46 -16.29
N LEU A 176 -15.14 -12.81 -15.44
CA LEU A 176 -15.51 -12.51 -14.05
C LEU A 176 -16.79 -11.67 -13.99
N THR A 177 -16.87 -10.60 -14.78
CA THR A 177 -18.06 -9.73 -14.85
C THR A 177 -19.30 -10.51 -15.24
N ARG A 178 -19.20 -11.38 -16.25
CA ARG A 178 -20.31 -12.24 -16.68
C ARG A 178 -20.75 -13.17 -15.55
N ARG A 179 -19.81 -13.85 -14.87
CA ARG A 179 -20.14 -14.75 -13.77
C ARG A 179 -20.79 -14.02 -12.60
N LEU A 180 -20.30 -12.83 -12.25
CA LEU A 180 -20.92 -11.99 -11.23
C LEU A 180 -22.34 -11.60 -11.61
N HIS A 181 -22.56 -11.20 -12.87
CA HIS A 181 -23.89 -10.89 -13.38
C HIS A 181 -24.84 -12.09 -13.30
N ASP A 182 -24.41 -13.27 -13.79
CA ASP A 182 -25.22 -14.49 -13.81
C ASP A 182 -25.66 -14.92 -12.39
N VAL A 183 -24.77 -14.75 -11.39
CA VAL A 183 -25.09 -15.10 -9.99
C VAL A 183 -25.96 -14.07 -9.32
N SER A 184 -25.77 -12.77 -9.63
CA SER A 184 -26.42 -11.66 -8.90
C SER A 184 -27.69 -11.12 -9.56
N GLN A 185 -28.02 -11.53 -10.78
CA GLN A 185 -29.18 -10.99 -11.53
C GLN A 185 -30.52 -11.11 -10.81
N ASP A 186 -30.68 -12.15 -9.98
CA ASP A 186 -31.90 -12.40 -9.21
C ASP A 186 -31.98 -11.59 -7.90
N VAL A 187 -30.91 -10.86 -7.55
CA VAL A 187 -30.89 -10.02 -6.35
C VAL A 187 -31.56 -8.69 -6.66
N ILE A 188 -32.89 -8.65 -6.42
CA ILE A 188 -33.75 -7.50 -6.68
C ILE A 188 -34.34 -7.05 -5.34
N VAL A 189 -34.63 -5.75 -5.20
CA VAL A 189 -35.36 -5.23 -4.04
C VAL A 189 -36.83 -5.61 -4.15
N ASN A 190 -37.28 -6.61 -3.38
CA ASN A 190 -38.65 -7.12 -3.46
C ASN A 190 -39.61 -6.57 -2.40
N ILE A 191 -39.09 -6.28 -1.22
CA ILE A 191 -39.87 -5.80 -0.06
C ILE A 191 -39.23 -4.54 0.52
N GLU A 192 -40.02 -3.75 1.22
CA GLU A 192 -39.53 -2.53 1.85
C GLU A 192 -38.72 -2.83 3.11
N ASP A 193 -39.21 -3.74 3.95
CA ASP A 193 -38.60 -4.11 5.23
C ASP A 193 -38.73 -5.61 5.47
N CYS A 194 -37.65 -6.29 5.85
CA CYS A 194 -37.66 -7.71 6.23
C CYS A 194 -37.82 -7.92 7.75
N GLY A 195 -37.74 -6.84 8.56
CA GLY A 195 -37.88 -6.92 10.01
C GLY A 195 -36.73 -7.58 10.76
N THR A 196 -35.59 -7.79 10.10
CA THR A 196 -34.42 -8.44 10.75
C THR A 196 -33.93 -7.64 11.97
N LEU A 197 -33.54 -8.38 13.00
CA LEU A 197 -32.85 -7.87 14.19
C LEU A 197 -31.33 -8.01 14.11
N ARG A 198 -30.82 -8.51 12.98
CA ARG A 198 -29.38 -8.68 12.74
C ARG A 198 -28.84 -7.52 11.91
N GLY A 199 -27.73 -6.96 12.36
CA GLY A 199 -27.01 -5.91 11.65
C GLY A 199 -25.54 -6.25 11.50
N VAL A 200 -24.79 -5.25 11.04
CA VAL A 200 -23.35 -5.27 10.99
C VAL A 200 -22.84 -4.06 11.74
N GLU A 201 -21.93 -4.29 12.67
CA GLU A 201 -21.24 -3.21 13.36
C GLU A 201 -20.20 -2.59 12.42
N VAL A 202 -20.26 -1.28 12.26
CA VAL A 202 -19.39 -0.51 11.37
C VAL A 202 -18.59 0.49 12.21
N SER A 203 -17.26 0.46 12.03
CA SER A 203 -16.30 1.41 12.60
C SER A 203 -15.48 2.06 11.48
N ALA A 204 -14.69 3.08 11.80
CA ALA A 204 -13.74 3.65 10.83
C ALA A 204 -12.73 2.59 10.36
N LEU A 205 -12.43 2.56 9.08
CA LEU A 205 -11.41 1.66 8.53
C LEU A 205 -10.04 2.29 8.76
N LYS A 206 -9.25 1.65 9.61
CA LYS A 206 -7.89 2.07 9.92
C LYS A 206 -6.89 1.07 9.33
N LYS A 207 -5.82 1.59 8.73
CA LYS A 207 -4.66 0.80 8.29
C LYS A 207 -3.44 1.40 8.97
N ASN A 208 -2.81 0.66 9.89
CA ASN A 208 -1.67 1.13 10.68
C ASN A 208 -1.92 2.54 11.27
N GLU A 209 -3.13 2.75 11.88
CA GLU A 209 -3.60 4.01 12.48
C GLU A 209 -3.95 5.16 11.51
N GLU A 210 -3.65 5.06 10.24
CA GLU A 210 -4.19 5.96 9.25
C GLU A 210 -5.64 5.61 8.97
N ILE A 211 -6.52 6.59 9.14
CA ILE A 211 -7.94 6.42 8.79
C ILE A 211 -8.03 6.44 7.27
N VAL A 212 -8.28 5.28 6.68
CA VAL A 212 -8.48 5.12 5.23
C VAL A 212 -9.88 5.58 4.83
N GLU A 213 -10.89 5.20 5.63
CA GLU A 213 -12.28 5.63 5.46
C GLU A 213 -12.85 6.03 6.82
N THR A 214 -13.49 7.19 6.89
CA THR A 214 -14.14 7.66 8.11
C THR A 214 -15.37 6.84 8.45
N LEU A 215 -15.78 6.85 9.71
CA LEU A 215 -17.04 6.21 10.12
C LEU A 215 -18.21 6.78 9.32
N GLY A 216 -18.25 8.11 9.12
CA GLY A 216 -19.31 8.80 8.40
C GLY A 216 -19.46 8.34 6.95
N GLU A 217 -18.37 8.18 6.21
CA GLU A 217 -18.39 7.67 4.84
C GLU A 217 -18.96 6.25 4.74
N ARG A 218 -18.67 5.41 5.72
CA ARG A 218 -19.13 4.03 5.76
C ARG A 218 -20.58 3.85 6.16
N ILE A 219 -21.12 4.74 6.99
CA ILE A 219 -22.53 4.66 7.46
C ILE A 219 -23.48 5.53 6.63
N LEU A 220 -22.98 6.47 5.84
CA LEU A 220 -23.80 7.38 5.04
C LEU A 220 -24.76 6.61 4.12
N GLY A 221 -26.04 6.94 4.21
CA GLY A 221 -27.08 6.30 3.40
C GLY A 221 -27.51 4.91 3.86
N ARG A 222 -26.90 4.35 4.90
CA ARG A 222 -27.33 3.11 5.54
C ARG A 222 -28.52 3.38 6.47
N VAL A 223 -29.17 2.31 6.89
CA VAL A 223 -30.28 2.36 7.84
C VAL A 223 -29.80 1.86 9.20
N ALA A 224 -30.02 2.63 10.24
CA ALA A 224 -29.63 2.21 11.60
C ALA A 224 -30.45 1.00 12.05
N LEU A 225 -29.80 0.01 12.66
CA LEU A 225 -30.49 -1.16 13.22
C LEU A 225 -31.16 -0.81 14.55
N GLN A 226 -30.41 -0.13 15.42
CA GLN A 226 -30.86 0.33 16.74
C GLN A 226 -30.79 1.86 16.80
N ASP A 227 -31.35 2.43 17.88
CA ASP A 227 -31.25 3.86 18.12
C ASP A 227 -29.77 4.25 18.34
N VAL A 228 -29.27 5.16 17.52
CA VAL A 228 -27.94 5.72 17.70
C VAL A 228 -28.02 6.84 18.72
N ILE A 229 -27.46 6.60 19.90
CA ILE A 229 -27.54 7.50 21.06
C ILE A 229 -26.18 8.14 21.28
N ASN A 230 -26.13 9.45 21.50
CA ASN A 230 -24.92 10.14 21.91
C ASN A 230 -24.59 9.75 23.38
N PRO A 231 -23.43 9.13 23.64
CA PRO A 231 -23.08 8.68 24.99
C PRO A 231 -22.91 9.83 26.00
N LEU A 232 -22.68 11.06 25.55
CA LEU A 232 -22.49 12.23 26.42
C LEU A 232 -23.80 12.93 26.76
N THR A 233 -24.71 13.07 25.76
CA THR A 233 -25.97 13.83 25.94
C THR A 233 -27.19 12.95 26.13
N THR A 234 -27.06 11.63 25.94
CA THR A 234 -28.16 10.64 25.94
C THR A 234 -29.28 10.96 24.91
N GLU A 235 -29.00 11.86 23.97
CA GLU A 235 -29.92 12.16 22.89
C GLU A 235 -29.88 11.11 21.79
N VAL A 236 -31.07 10.77 21.27
CA VAL A 236 -31.16 9.87 20.11
C VAL A 236 -30.89 10.67 18.84
N LEU A 237 -29.73 10.41 18.21
CA LEU A 237 -29.32 11.06 16.97
C LEU A 237 -30.03 10.49 15.76
N VAL A 238 -30.20 9.17 15.71
CA VAL A 238 -30.92 8.46 14.64
C VAL A 238 -31.79 7.37 15.28
N LYS A 239 -33.04 7.31 14.95
CA LYS A 239 -33.95 6.25 15.42
C LYS A 239 -33.74 4.95 14.63
N ALA A 240 -33.96 3.83 15.26
CA ALA A 240 -33.96 2.51 14.63
C ALA A 240 -34.83 2.49 13.36
N GLY A 241 -34.35 1.86 12.31
CA GLY A 241 -35.04 1.74 11.03
C GLY A 241 -35.10 3.03 10.18
N HIS A 242 -34.42 4.10 10.60
CA HIS A 242 -34.32 5.36 9.81
C HIS A 242 -32.95 5.42 9.09
N GLN A 243 -32.96 6.12 7.97
CA GLN A 243 -31.80 6.36 7.16
C GLN A 243 -30.85 7.37 7.82
N ILE A 244 -29.56 7.10 7.80
CA ILE A 244 -28.49 8.01 8.23
C ILE A 244 -28.22 8.99 7.07
N THR A 245 -28.50 10.27 7.29
CA THR A 245 -28.32 11.35 6.30
C THR A 245 -27.03 12.10 6.51
N GLU A 246 -26.63 12.93 5.55
CA GLU A 246 -25.43 13.77 5.65
C GLU A 246 -25.45 14.69 6.90
N ALA A 247 -26.61 15.18 7.29
CA ALA A 247 -26.75 16.03 8.47
C ALA A 247 -26.49 15.25 9.76
N THR A 248 -27.03 14.01 9.86
CA THR A 248 -26.85 13.16 11.02
C THR A 248 -25.43 12.59 11.10
N VAL A 249 -24.79 12.30 9.96
CA VAL A 249 -23.37 11.86 9.90
C VAL A 249 -22.46 12.90 10.53
N LYS A 250 -22.62 14.19 10.21
CA LYS A 250 -21.80 15.26 10.80
C LYS A 250 -21.93 15.34 12.32
N ILE A 251 -23.12 15.06 12.85
CA ILE A 251 -23.35 15.04 14.30
C ILE A 251 -22.70 13.79 14.93
N ILE A 252 -22.80 12.64 14.27
CA ILE A 252 -22.18 11.38 14.72
C ILE A 252 -20.66 11.53 14.74
N GLU A 253 -20.03 12.08 13.71
CA GLU A 253 -18.59 12.31 13.65
C GLU A 253 -18.08 13.34 14.68
N ALA A 254 -18.90 14.30 15.05
CA ALA A 254 -18.61 15.26 16.12
C ALA A 254 -18.79 14.66 17.53
N SER A 255 -19.41 13.49 17.65
CA SER A 255 -19.63 12.77 18.91
C SER A 255 -18.56 11.70 19.12
N PRO A 256 -18.34 11.19 20.34
CA PRO A 256 -17.37 10.15 20.62
C PRO A 256 -17.85 8.73 20.25
N ILE A 257 -18.72 8.62 19.23
CA ILE A 257 -19.23 7.34 18.73
C ILE A 257 -18.21 6.76 17.77
N GLU A 258 -17.63 5.61 18.14
CA GLU A 258 -16.67 4.91 17.30
C GLU A 258 -17.29 3.82 16.43
N ARG A 259 -18.45 3.30 16.81
CA ARG A 259 -19.13 2.16 16.17
C ARG A 259 -20.61 2.39 16.07
N VAL A 260 -21.19 2.00 14.96
CA VAL A 260 -22.64 2.08 14.69
C VAL A 260 -23.13 0.78 14.10
N GLU A 261 -24.24 0.23 14.63
CA GLU A 261 -24.90 -0.93 14.05
C GLU A 261 -25.82 -0.49 12.91
N VAL A 262 -25.55 -1.00 11.72
CA VAL A 262 -26.34 -0.70 10.52
C VAL A 262 -26.93 -1.95 9.91
N ARG A 263 -28.05 -1.81 9.22
CA ARG A 263 -28.63 -2.87 8.42
C ARG A 263 -27.78 -3.11 7.16
N SER A 264 -27.63 -4.39 6.79
CA SER A 264 -26.80 -4.80 5.66
C SER A 264 -27.54 -5.81 4.77
N PRO A 265 -27.25 -5.83 3.46
CA PRO A 265 -27.69 -6.91 2.57
C PRO A 265 -27.25 -8.30 3.03
N LEU A 266 -26.10 -8.39 3.71
CA LEU A 266 -25.53 -9.66 4.20
C LEU A 266 -26.36 -10.30 5.31
N THR A 267 -27.09 -9.52 6.08
CA THR A 267 -27.94 -9.97 7.20
C THR A 267 -29.44 -9.87 6.89
N CYS A 268 -29.78 -9.66 5.62
CA CYS A 268 -31.18 -9.51 5.20
C CYS A 268 -31.91 -10.86 5.25
N GLU A 269 -33.09 -10.91 5.87
CA GLU A 269 -33.92 -12.11 6.02
C GLU A 269 -35.05 -12.19 4.97
N ALA A 270 -34.94 -11.46 3.86
CA ALA A 270 -35.87 -11.56 2.76
C ALA A 270 -35.80 -12.93 2.09
N THR A 271 -36.94 -13.58 1.82
CA THR A 271 -36.98 -14.93 1.21
C THR A 271 -36.48 -14.96 -0.23
N LYS A 272 -36.67 -13.85 -0.96
CA LYS A 272 -36.13 -13.68 -2.32
C LYS A 272 -35.60 -12.24 -2.46
N GLY A 273 -34.43 -12.10 -3.05
CA GLY A 273 -33.77 -10.81 -3.21
C GLY A 273 -33.40 -10.17 -1.88
N ILE A 274 -33.52 -8.86 -1.77
CA ILE A 274 -33.22 -8.07 -0.55
C ILE A 274 -34.33 -7.07 -0.27
N CYS A 275 -34.35 -6.50 0.94
CA CYS A 275 -35.27 -5.43 1.27
C CYS A 275 -34.63 -4.03 1.09
N ALA A 276 -35.46 -3.01 0.89
CA ALA A 276 -35.01 -1.64 0.68
C ALA A 276 -34.23 -1.09 1.88
N LYS A 277 -34.68 -1.37 3.11
CA LYS A 277 -33.98 -0.89 4.32
C LYS A 277 -32.60 -1.54 4.54
N CYS A 278 -32.43 -2.82 4.19
CA CYS A 278 -31.11 -3.48 4.29
C CYS A 278 -30.13 -3.00 3.22
N TYR A 279 -30.64 -2.65 2.04
CA TYR A 279 -29.80 -2.04 1.00
C TYR A 279 -29.45 -0.59 1.32
N GLY A 280 -30.46 0.20 1.71
CA GLY A 280 -30.32 1.60 2.06
C GLY A 280 -30.54 2.53 0.88
N ARG A 281 -29.67 3.52 0.72
CA ARG A 281 -29.76 4.62 -0.26
C ARG A 281 -29.38 4.18 -1.67
N ASN A 282 -30.16 4.59 -2.64
CA ASN A 282 -29.76 4.56 -4.04
C ASN A 282 -28.80 5.74 -4.31
N LEU A 283 -27.57 5.43 -4.74
CA LEU A 283 -26.52 6.42 -4.95
C LEU A 283 -26.81 7.38 -6.11
N ALA A 284 -27.60 6.96 -7.11
CA ALA A 284 -27.93 7.80 -8.24
C ALA A 284 -28.97 8.89 -7.91
N THR A 285 -29.99 8.52 -7.11
CA THR A 285 -31.11 9.43 -6.77
C THR A 285 -30.93 10.12 -5.42
N GLY A 286 -30.05 9.60 -4.55
CA GLY A 286 -29.88 10.09 -3.19
C GLY A 286 -31.04 9.75 -2.22
N LYS A 287 -32.03 8.99 -2.68
CA LYS A 287 -33.20 8.58 -1.89
C LYS A 287 -33.14 7.11 -1.53
N MET A 288 -33.99 6.67 -0.60
CA MET A 288 -34.12 5.23 -0.32
C MET A 288 -34.44 4.46 -1.60
N THR A 289 -33.84 3.27 -1.71
CA THR A 289 -34.04 2.37 -2.84
C THR A 289 -35.49 1.96 -2.96
N GLN A 290 -36.00 1.94 -4.19
CA GLN A 290 -37.36 1.55 -4.48
C GLN A 290 -37.49 0.06 -4.76
N ARG A 291 -38.67 -0.47 -4.53
CA ARG A 291 -39.00 -1.86 -4.90
C ARG A 291 -38.89 -2.06 -6.40
N GLY A 292 -38.28 -3.17 -6.81
CA GLY A 292 -38.06 -3.52 -8.21
C GLY A 292 -36.66 -3.15 -8.74
N GLU A 293 -35.80 -2.54 -7.94
CA GLU A 293 -34.44 -2.15 -8.35
C GLU A 293 -33.51 -3.36 -8.39
N ALA A 294 -32.80 -3.58 -9.52
CA ALA A 294 -31.92 -4.71 -9.76
C ALA A 294 -30.51 -4.43 -9.19
N VAL A 295 -30.39 -4.40 -7.89
CA VAL A 295 -29.17 -4.03 -7.16
C VAL A 295 -28.02 -5.00 -7.37
N GLY A 296 -28.33 -6.28 -7.63
CA GLY A 296 -27.30 -7.28 -7.93
C GLY A 296 -26.59 -7.02 -9.26
N VAL A 297 -27.33 -6.62 -10.28
CA VAL A 297 -26.77 -6.24 -11.58
C VAL A 297 -25.90 -4.98 -11.45
N ILE A 298 -26.38 -3.99 -10.68
CA ILE A 298 -25.62 -2.77 -10.39
C ILE A 298 -24.30 -3.11 -9.71
N ALA A 299 -24.30 -4.01 -8.72
CA ALA A 299 -23.10 -4.46 -8.04
C ALA A 299 -22.13 -5.17 -8.99
N ALA A 300 -22.62 -6.10 -9.81
CA ALA A 300 -21.80 -6.82 -10.78
C ALA A 300 -21.12 -5.90 -11.79
N GLN A 301 -21.85 -4.92 -12.30
CA GLN A 301 -21.32 -3.91 -13.22
C GLN A 301 -20.31 -2.99 -12.54
N SER A 302 -20.56 -2.56 -11.31
CA SER A 302 -19.67 -1.69 -10.55
C SER A 302 -18.35 -2.37 -10.15
N ILE A 303 -18.35 -3.69 -9.99
CA ILE A 303 -17.15 -4.49 -9.73
C ILE A 303 -16.41 -4.82 -11.04
N GLY A 304 -17.16 -5.11 -12.11
CA GLY A 304 -16.61 -5.55 -13.38
C GLY A 304 -15.97 -4.44 -14.21
N GLU A 305 -16.54 -3.25 -14.21
CA GLU A 305 -16.03 -2.11 -14.97
C GLU A 305 -14.59 -1.73 -14.58
N PRO A 306 -14.27 -1.47 -13.30
CA PRO A 306 -12.90 -1.17 -12.93
C PRO A 306 -11.93 -2.34 -13.13
N GLY A 307 -12.39 -3.59 -13.10
CA GLY A 307 -11.59 -4.76 -13.45
C GLY A 307 -10.97 -4.66 -14.84
N THR A 308 -11.76 -4.28 -15.83
CA THR A 308 -11.29 -4.04 -17.20
C THR A 308 -10.33 -2.85 -17.28
N GLN A 309 -10.60 -1.75 -16.58
CA GLN A 309 -9.71 -0.58 -16.56
C GLN A 309 -8.38 -0.85 -15.86
N LEU A 310 -8.37 -1.61 -14.77
CA LEU A 310 -7.15 -2.00 -14.06
C LEU A 310 -6.24 -2.87 -14.93
N THR A 311 -6.80 -3.76 -15.77
CA THR A 311 -6.01 -4.54 -16.72
C THR A 311 -5.35 -3.66 -17.78
N LEU A 312 -6.01 -2.60 -18.24
CA LEU A 312 -5.45 -1.63 -19.17
C LEU A 312 -4.35 -0.77 -18.51
N ARG A 313 -4.48 -0.43 -17.23
CA ARG A 313 -3.47 0.37 -16.51
C ARG A 313 -2.16 -0.35 -16.26
N THR A 314 -2.12 -1.67 -16.15
CA THR A 314 -0.87 -2.45 -16.00
C THR A 314 0.09 -2.24 -17.17
N PHE A 315 -0.41 -1.91 -18.36
CA PHE A 315 0.40 -1.55 -19.52
C PHE A 315 1.22 -0.27 -19.31
N HIS A 316 0.68 0.73 -18.63
CA HIS A 316 1.36 2.02 -18.40
C HIS A 316 2.52 1.95 -17.40
N VAL A 317 2.55 0.94 -16.54
CA VAL A 317 3.65 0.72 -15.58
C VAL A 317 4.85 0.03 -16.25
N GLY A 318 4.65 -0.60 -17.42
CA GLY A 318 5.73 -1.09 -18.29
C GLY A 318 6.63 -2.17 -17.71
N GLY A 319 6.14 -2.97 -16.77
CA GLY A 319 6.92 -4.05 -16.14
C GLY A 319 7.92 -3.55 -15.07
N VAL A 320 7.80 -2.31 -14.63
CA VAL A 320 8.58 -1.79 -13.51
C VAL A 320 8.16 -2.50 -12.23
N ALA A 321 9.13 -2.96 -11.46
CA ALA A 321 8.87 -3.53 -10.14
C ALA A 321 8.42 -2.41 -9.19
N GLY A 322 7.15 -2.43 -8.81
CA GLY A 322 6.57 -1.49 -7.87
C GLY A 322 6.12 -2.19 -6.59
N GLY A 323 6.31 -1.54 -5.45
CA GLY A 323 5.70 -1.99 -4.20
C GLY A 323 6.47 -3.04 -3.39
N LEU A 324 7.77 -3.21 -3.62
CA LEU A 324 8.62 -4.15 -2.88
C LEU A 324 9.32 -3.54 -1.64
N SER A 325 9.10 -2.28 -1.35
CA SER A 325 9.60 -1.72 -0.09
C SER A 325 8.68 -2.18 1.04
N GLU A 326 8.99 -3.29 1.67
CA GLU A 326 8.43 -3.61 2.97
C GLU A 326 8.97 -2.59 3.99
N GLU A 327 8.11 -2.10 4.86
CA GLU A 327 8.54 -1.20 5.92
C GLU A 327 9.57 -1.92 6.79
N SER A 328 10.81 -1.44 6.78
CA SER A 328 11.93 -2.00 7.55
C SER A 328 12.24 -1.20 8.82
N SER A 329 11.42 -0.20 9.14
CA SER A 329 11.59 0.64 10.32
C SER A 329 10.25 1.16 10.85
N ILE A 330 10.16 1.32 12.16
CA ILE A 330 9.06 2.03 12.82
C ILE A 330 9.54 3.43 13.18
N VAL A 331 8.79 4.44 12.72
CA VAL A 331 9.07 5.86 12.94
C VAL A 331 7.90 6.51 13.67
N THR A 332 8.18 7.32 14.69
CA THR A 332 7.15 8.03 15.45
C THR A 332 6.41 9.06 14.61
N ARG A 333 5.08 9.06 14.68
CA ARG A 333 4.24 10.07 14.00
C ARG A 333 3.86 11.24 14.91
N PHE A 334 3.96 11.07 16.21
CA PHE A 334 3.59 12.05 17.24
C PHE A 334 4.71 12.21 18.25
N ASN A 335 4.70 13.32 18.99
CA ASN A 335 5.55 13.50 20.15
C ASN A 335 4.91 12.82 21.34
N GLY A 336 5.71 12.12 22.16
CA GLY A 336 5.17 11.44 23.34
C GLY A 336 6.26 10.72 24.12
N ARG A 337 5.82 9.98 25.14
CA ARG A 337 6.64 9.09 25.93
C ARG A 337 6.39 7.65 25.52
N LEU A 338 7.45 6.88 25.42
CA LEU A 338 7.37 5.45 25.08
C LEU A 338 7.15 4.62 26.34
N GLU A 339 6.24 3.65 26.24
CA GLU A 339 6.05 2.57 27.20
C GLU A 339 6.18 1.25 26.44
N ILE A 340 7.10 0.38 26.89
CA ILE A 340 7.39 -0.88 26.22
C ILE A 340 7.06 -2.03 27.16
N GLU A 341 6.12 -2.88 26.77
CA GLU A 341 5.72 -4.07 27.51
C GLU A 341 6.47 -5.30 27.00
N ASP A 342 6.88 -6.19 27.93
CA ASP A 342 7.56 -7.47 27.65
C ASP A 342 8.83 -7.38 26.78
N LEU A 343 9.62 -6.33 26.92
CA LEU A 343 10.86 -6.16 26.18
C LEU A 343 11.96 -7.08 26.74
N LYS A 344 12.46 -7.97 25.87
CA LYS A 344 13.70 -8.71 26.09
C LYS A 344 14.68 -8.39 24.99
N THR A 345 15.88 -7.96 25.34
CA THR A 345 16.91 -7.58 24.38
C THR A 345 18.21 -8.31 24.66
N VAL A 346 18.97 -8.54 23.59
CA VAL A 346 20.36 -9.02 23.64
C VAL A 346 21.22 -7.97 22.92
N LYS A 347 22.42 -7.72 23.45
CA LYS A 347 23.38 -6.81 22.82
C LYS A 347 23.97 -7.47 21.58
N GLY A 348 23.86 -6.82 20.44
CA GLY A 348 24.44 -7.22 19.18
C GLY A 348 25.17 -6.04 18.51
N GLU A 349 25.72 -6.29 17.35
CA GLU A 349 26.33 -5.27 16.49
C GLU A 349 25.45 -5.05 15.26
N ASP A 350 25.22 -3.80 14.92
CA ASP A 350 24.51 -3.42 13.68
C ASP A 350 25.48 -3.57 12.49
N SER A 351 24.93 -3.52 11.27
CA SER A 351 25.69 -3.54 10.02
C SER A 351 26.79 -2.47 9.92
N GLU A 352 26.68 -1.41 10.73
CA GLU A 352 27.67 -0.33 10.85
C GLU A 352 28.71 -0.55 11.98
N GLY A 353 28.64 -1.69 12.70
CA GLY A 353 29.55 -2.02 13.81
C GLY A 353 29.22 -1.30 15.14
N ASN A 354 28.05 -0.67 15.25
CA ASN A 354 27.61 -0.07 16.50
C ASN A 354 26.92 -1.11 17.38
N THR A 355 27.15 -1.02 18.70
CA THR A 355 26.44 -1.88 19.65
C THR A 355 24.98 -1.43 19.78
N VAL A 356 24.05 -2.29 19.40
CA VAL A 356 22.60 -2.06 19.45
C VAL A 356 21.93 -3.14 20.28
N ASP A 357 20.78 -2.80 20.85
CA ASP A 357 19.94 -3.76 21.54
C ASP A 357 19.00 -4.44 20.51
N ILE A 358 19.05 -5.78 20.44
CA ILE A 358 18.26 -6.58 19.49
C ILE A 358 17.10 -7.24 20.26
N VAL A 359 15.87 -7.10 19.74
CA VAL A 359 14.65 -7.65 20.35
C VAL A 359 14.58 -9.14 20.13
N VAL A 360 14.50 -9.92 21.21
CA VAL A 360 14.35 -11.39 21.20
C VAL A 360 12.99 -11.87 21.71
N SER A 361 12.12 -10.97 22.09
CA SER A 361 10.73 -11.27 22.45
C SER A 361 9.85 -11.34 21.19
N ARG A 362 8.84 -12.20 21.21
CA ARG A 362 7.87 -12.34 20.09
C ARG A 362 6.57 -11.55 20.31
N SER A 363 6.36 -11.00 21.51
CA SER A 363 5.12 -10.34 21.92
C SER A 363 5.35 -8.96 22.53
N THR A 364 6.41 -8.26 22.10
CA THR A 364 6.72 -6.93 22.64
C THR A 364 5.78 -5.90 22.02
N GLU A 365 4.99 -5.23 22.86
CA GLU A 365 4.17 -4.09 22.48
C GLU A 365 4.85 -2.79 22.88
N LEU A 366 4.92 -1.85 21.97
CA LEU A 366 5.39 -0.49 22.19
C LEU A 366 4.20 0.46 22.12
N LYS A 367 3.96 1.22 23.18
CA LYS A 367 2.90 2.22 23.28
C LYS A 367 3.51 3.61 23.32
N LEU A 368 3.00 4.49 22.48
CA LEU A 368 3.33 5.92 22.52
C LEU A 368 2.23 6.65 23.29
N VAL A 369 2.58 7.25 24.43
CA VAL A 369 1.62 7.91 25.34
C VAL A 369 1.86 9.42 25.32
N ASP A 370 0.80 10.19 25.22
CA ASP A 370 0.86 11.65 25.36
C ASP A 370 1.15 12.05 26.81
N GLU A 371 2.22 12.81 27.04
CA GLU A 371 2.64 13.25 28.38
C GLU A 371 1.59 14.10 29.12
N LYS A 372 0.73 14.80 28.39
CA LYS A 372 -0.24 15.74 28.99
C LYS A 372 -1.55 15.06 29.36
N THR A 373 -2.01 14.15 28.50
CA THR A 373 -3.34 13.53 28.65
C THR A 373 -3.30 12.11 29.15
N GLY A 374 -2.12 11.44 29.11
CA GLY A 374 -1.97 10.02 29.45
C GLY A 374 -2.70 9.08 28.49
N ILE A 375 -3.11 9.58 27.31
CA ILE A 375 -3.80 8.79 26.30
C ILE A 375 -2.76 8.10 25.42
N VAL A 376 -2.97 6.81 25.12
CA VAL A 376 -2.16 6.07 24.17
C VAL A 376 -2.45 6.59 22.76
N LEU A 377 -1.44 7.21 22.14
CA LEU A 377 -1.53 7.79 20.80
C LEU A 377 -1.32 6.72 19.72
N ASN A 378 -0.43 5.76 19.99
CA ASN A 378 -0.05 4.74 19.04
C ASN A 378 0.42 3.47 19.76
N THR A 379 0.13 2.29 19.15
CA THR A 379 0.63 1.00 19.63
C THR A 379 1.24 0.24 18.46
N HIS A 380 2.49 -0.22 18.59
CA HIS A 380 3.20 -1.01 17.61
C HIS A 380 3.70 -2.32 18.20
N ASN A 381 3.61 -3.39 17.44
CA ASN A 381 4.29 -4.64 17.79
C ASN A 381 5.71 -4.61 17.21
N LEU A 382 6.72 -4.86 18.04
CA LEU A 382 8.11 -4.93 17.62
C LEU A 382 8.42 -6.31 17.01
N PRO A 383 8.94 -6.38 15.80
CA PRO A 383 9.33 -7.64 15.18
C PRO A 383 10.51 -8.30 15.91
N TYR A 384 10.51 -9.62 16.02
CA TYR A 384 11.64 -10.40 16.50
C TYR A 384 12.88 -10.15 15.62
N GLY A 385 14.04 -9.94 16.24
CA GLY A 385 15.29 -9.64 15.53
C GLY A 385 15.47 -8.18 15.13
N SER A 386 14.54 -7.28 15.50
CA SER A 386 14.69 -5.85 15.23
C SER A 386 15.70 -5.19 16.15
N SER A 387 16.51 -4.29 15.61
CA SER A 387 17.42 -3.41 16.35
C SER A 387 16.63 -2.25 16.93
N ILE A 388 16.61 -2.09 18.24
CA ILE A 388 15.91 -1.01 18.93
C ILE A 388 16.88 0.10 19.33
N PHE A 389 16.50 1.37 19.06
CA PHE A 389 17.34 2.54 19.31
C PHE A 389 16.86 3.38 20.49
N VAL A 390 15.73 3.01 21.10
CA VAL A 390 15.07 3.75 22.19
C VAL A 390 14.89 2.83 23.40
N LYS A 391 14.74 3.44 24.57
CA LYS A 391 14.52 2.72 25.83
C LYS A 391 13.12 2.99 26.35
N ASP A 392 12.65 2.09 27.22
CA ASP A 392 11.40 2.29 27.94
C ASP A 392 11.44 3.58 28.75
N GLY A 393 10.39 4.41 28.61
CA GLY A 393 10.26 5.70 29.27
C GLY A 393 10.89 6.89 28.52
N ASP A 394 11.55 6.68 27.37
CA ASP A 394 12.15 7.76 26.61
C ASP A 394 11.09 8.70 26.00
N LYS A 395 11.44 9.99 25.94
CA LYS A 395 10.67 10.99 25.23
C LYS A 395 11.12 11.04 23.77
N VAL A 396 10.18 10.91 22.87
CA VAL A 396 10.45 10.91 21.44
C VAL A 396 9.70 12.02 20.73
N GLU A 397 10.33 12.57 19.71
CA GLU A 397 9.75 13.56 18.82
C GLU A 397 9.25 12.89 17.55
N LYS A 398 8.33 13.55 16.88
CA LYS A 398 7.85 13.11 15.57
C LYS A 398 9.01 12.95 14.58
N GLY A 399 9.10 11.77 13.95
CA GLY A 399 10.16 11.44 13.00
C GLY A 399 11.34 10.67 13.60
N THR A 400 11.30 10.34 14.91
CA THR A 400 12.33 9.52 15.55
C THR A 400 12.15 8.06 15.14
N VAL A 401 13.24 7.42 14.66
CA VAL A 401 13.25 5.98 14.36
C VAL A 401 13.34 5.20 15.67
N ILE A 402 12.36 4.33 15.91
CA ILE A 402 12.26 3.50 17.12
C ILE A 402 13.06 2.22 16.93
N CYS A 403 12.81 1.49 15.85
CA CYS A 403 13.48 0.24 15.54
C CYS A 403 13.63 0.07 14.03
N LYS A 404 14.61 -0.78 13.67
CA LYS A 404 14.83 -1.24 12.29
C LYS A 404 14.96 -2.75 12.25
N TRP A 405 14.51 -3.38 11.20
CA TRP A 405 14.72 -4.81 10.96
C TRP A 405 14.94 -5.09 9.48
N ASP A 406 15.48 -6.26 9.19
CA ASP A 406 15.60 -6.75 7.82
C ASP A 406 14.35 -7.60 7.51
N PRO A 407 13.48 -7.19 6.59
CA PRO A 407 12.27 -7.93 6.25
C PRO A 407 12.56 -9.23 5.48
N TYR A 408 13.76 -9.38 4.92
CA TYR A 408 14.15 -10.50 4.07
C TYR A 408 14.85 -11.62 4.82
N ASN A 409 15.37 -11.34 6.02
CA ASN A 409 16.13 -12.30 6.84
C ASN A 409 15.38 -12.67 8.11
N GLY A 410 14.95 -13.93 8.22
CA GLY A 410 14.42 -14.50 9.44
C GLY A 410 15.59 -14.94 10.35
N VAL A 411 16.14 -14.01 11.13
CA VAL A 411 17.27 -14.31 12.03
C VAL A 411 16.84 -15.19 13.21
N ILE A 412 17.73 -16.10 13.62
CA ILE A 412 17.62 -16.88 14.86
C ILE A 412 18.72 -16.40 15.78
N ILE A 413 18.36 -15.79 16.91
CA ILE A 413 19.30 -15.15 17.83
C ILE A 413 19.48 -16.04 19.05
N SER A 414 20.75 -16.31 19.42
CA SER A 414 21.07 -17.01 20.65
C SER A 414 21.01 -16.06 21.85
N GLU A 415 20.25 -16.46 22.87
CA GLU A 415 20.21 -15.73 24.14
C GLU A 415 21.40 -16.07 25.06
N PHE A 416 22.13 -17.15 24.76
CA PHE A 416 23.20 -17.65 25.60
C PHE A 416 24.49 -17.87 24.80
N THR A 417 25.61 -17.73 25.47
CA THR A 417 26.91 -18.06 24.91
C THR A 417 27.10 -19.58 24.95
N GLY A 418 27.35 -20.21 23.79
CA GLY A 418 27.52 -21.65 23.72
C GLY A 418 28.02 -22.13 22.36
N LYS A 419 28.16 -23.43 22.21
CA LYS A 419 28.50 -24.10 20.95
C LYS A 419 27.25 -24.69 20.36
N ILE A 420 27.00 -24.37 19.08
CA ILE A 420 25.84 -24.89 18.33
C ILE A 420 26.10 -26.32 17.93
N ALA A 421 25.15 -27.22 18.18
CA ALA A 421 25.09 -28.56 17.62
C ALA A 421 23.80 -28.72 16.83
N TYR A 422 23.88 -29.34 15.68
CA TYR A 422 22.71 -29.63 14.84
C TYR A 422 22.27 -31.07 15.11
N GLU A 423 20.97 -31.26 15.32
CA GLU A 423 20.31 -32.57 15.44
C GLU A 423 19.38 -32.75 14.24
N ASP A 424 19.28 -33.98 13.71
CA ASP A 424 18.40 -34.38 12.60
C ASP A 424 18.59 -33.63 11.28
N LEU A 425 19.81 -33.09 11.04
CA LEU A 425 20.19 -32.47 9.78
C LEU A 425 20.91 -33.47 8.87
N GLU A 426 20.15 -34.13 7.99
CA GLU A 426 20.65 -35.07 7.01
C GLU A 426 20.75 -34.48 5.61
N GLN A 427 21.90 -34.62 4.95
CA GLN A 427 22.10 -34.16 3.59
C GLN A 427 21.18 -34.91 2.61
N GLY A 428 20.44 -34.17 1.79
CA GLY A 428 19.50 -34.70 0.82
C GLY A 428 18.07 -34.91 1.34
N GLN A 429 17.83 -34.80 2.67
CA GLN A 429 16.51 -34.83 3.29
C GLN A 429 16.15 -33.46 3.89
N SER A 430 16.97 -32.99 4.83
CA SER A 430 16.74 -31.74 5.55
C SER A 430 17.46 -30.55 4.92
N PHE A 431 18.61 -30.76 4.28
CA PHE A 431 19.33 -29.72 3.58
C PHE A 431 20.01 -30.24 2.29
N MET A 432 20.20 -29.34 1.36
CA MET A 432 21.01 -29.54 0.15
C MET A 432 22.25 -28.64 0.20
N VAL A 433 23.33 -29.12 -0.38
CA VAL A 433 24.53 -28.31 -0.58
C VAL A 433 24.46 -27.73 -1.97
N GLU A 434 24.29 -26.44 -2.07
CA GLU A 434 24.36 -25.69 -3.32
C GLU A 434 25.77 -25.12 -3.47
N ILE A 435 26.33 -25.20 -4.68
CA ILE A 435 27.61 -24.59 -5.01
C ILE A 435 27.32 -23.35 -5.82
N ASP A 436 27.74 -22.20 -5.31
CA ASP A 436 27.64 -20.95 -6.05
C ASP A 436 28.60 -21.00 -7.25
N GLU A 437 28.05 -20.91 -8.46
CA GLU A 437 28.81 -21.00 -9.71
C GLU A 437 29.82 -19.85 -9.89
N GLN A 438 29.59 -18.70 -9.23
CA GLN A 438 30.48 -17.53 -9.37
C GLN A 438 31.64 -17.53 -8.39
N THR A 439 31.37 -17.85 -7.13
CA THR A 439 32.37 -17.82 -6.05
C THR A 439 33.00 -19.18 -5.75
N GLY A 440 32.32 -20.27 -6.12
CA GLY A 440 32.70 -21.63 -5.80
C GLY A 440 32.47 -22.00 -4.33
N PHE A 441 31.86 -21.15 -3.53
CA PHE A 441 31.51 -21.45 -2.14
C PHE A 441 30.37 -22.44 -2.05
N GLN A 442 30.40 -23.28 -1.04
CA GLN A 442 29.35 -24.24 -0.74
C GLN A 442 28.41 -23.67 0.31
N GLU A 443 27.13 -23.53 -0.05
CA GLU A 443 26.06 -23.12 0.86
C GLU A 443 25.19 -24.32 1.24
N LYS A 444 24.78 -24.38 2.51
CA LYS A 444 23.83 -25.37 3.00
C LYS A 444 22.45 -24.73 3.04
N VAL A 445 21.61 -25.10 2.11
CA VAL A 445 20.23 -24.62 2.01
C VAL A 445 19.30 -25.65 2.59
N ILE A 446 18.49 -25.24 3.57
CA ILE A 446 17.46 -26.11 4.15
C ILE A 446 16.41 -26.36 3.07
N SER A 447 16.15 -27.63 2.75
CA SER A 447 15.08 -28.00 1.83
C SER A 447 13.72 -27.71 2.49
N GLU A 448 12.77 -27.13 1.75
CA GLU A 448 11.40 -26.95 2.22
C GLU A 448 10.84 -28.32 2.64
N GLY A 449 10.75 -28.54 3.94
CA GLY A 449 10.44 -29.82 4.51
C GLY A 449 9.01 -30.24 4.16
N ARG A 450 8.88 -31.47 3.73
CA ARG A 450 7.65 -32.21 3.98
C ARG A 450 7.53 -32.34 5.50
N ASN A 451 6.43 -31.80 6.07
CA ASN A 451 6.04 -31.97 7.48
C ASN A 451 6.27 -33.39 7.97
#